data_988697d1cf0ec7c0822cfe27ddd6bf45
#
_entry.id   988697d1cf0ec7c0822cfe27ddd6bf45
#
_cell.length_a   1.000
_cell.length_b   1.000
_cell.length_c   1.000
_cell.angle_alpha   90.00
_cell.angle_beta   90.00
_cell.angle_gamma   90.00
#
_symmetry.space_group_name_H-M   'P 1'
#
loop_
_entity.id
_entity.type
_entity.pdbx_description
1 polymer ?
#
loop_
_entity_poly.entity_id
_entity_poly.type
_entity_poly.pdbx_seq_one_letter_code
_entity_poly.pdbx_strand_id
1 'polypeptide(L)'
;MTIYIVDIEAVDTRYTKQWKEYLPVQLRKATGKDVVVISGGEAPQATTPGAFLNFGGTNVYKSNQLEQIGEMFCKGRIHHGDYFLYTDAWNPTVIQLKYMAELLGVKIKIGGMWHAGSYDPADFLGRLIGDAPWCRYAEQSMFEVYDHNYFATNFHIDMFASTFDNVESHIGLTPQASKKKVIRTGWPMEYLAKSLDSYKHMDKENLILFPHRIAPEKQPDIFRDLRTQLPDYEFVVCQDQTLT
;
A
#
# COMPACT_ATOMS: atom_id res chain seq x y z
N MET A 1 -6.79 -24.46 -0.35
CA MET A 1 -6.41 -23.08 0.07
C MET A 1 -5.90 -22.35 -1.13
N THR A 2 -6.62 -21.36 -1.56
CA THR A 2 -6.27 -20.41 -2.62
C THR A 2 -5.83 -19.10 -1.98
N ILE A 3 -4.88 -18.41 -2.61
CA ILE A 3 -4.50 -17.05 -2.23
C ILE A 3 -5.16 -16.11 -3.24
N TYR A 4 -6.05 -15.26 -2.77
CA TYR A 4 -6.69 -14.20 -3.53
C TYR A 4 -5.95 -12.89 -3.28
N ILE A 5 -5.37 -12.30 -4.31
CA ILE A 5 -4.74 -10.98 -4.23
C ILE A 5 -5.78 -9.94 -4.64
N VAL A 6 -6.22 -9.11 -3.69
CA VAL A 6 -6.99 -7.90 -3.98
C VAL A 6 -5.97 -6.81 -4.28
N ASP A 7 -5.75 -6.55 -5.56
CA ASP A 7 -4.62 -5.76 -6.01
C ASP A 7 -4.82 -4.25 -5.82
N ILE A 8 -3.70 -3.54 -5.71
CA ILE A 8 -3.66 -2.07 -5.77
C ILE A 8 -3.67 -1.63 -7.23
N GLU A 9 -4.20 -0.45 -7.51
CA GLU A 9 -4.20 0.12 -8.86
C GLU A 9 -2.79 0.23 -9.43
N ALA A 10 -2.61 -0.32 -10.62
CA ALA A 10 -1.35 -0.19 -11.35
C ALA A 10 -1.31 1.17 -12.06
N VAL A 11 -0.34 2.00 -11.69
CA VAL A 11 -0.02 3.25 -12.39
C VAL A 11 1.39 3.12 -12.96
N ASP A 12 1.57 3.43 -14.24
CA ASP A 12 2.80 3.16 -14.99
C ASP A 12 4.06 3.79 -14.38
N THR A 13 3.91 4.93 -13.75
CA THR A 13 5.01 5.67 -13.11
C THR A 13 5.25 5.27 -11.65
N ARG A 14 4.58 4.21 -11.15
CA ARG A 14 4.64 3.82 -9.73
C ARG A 14 5.02 2.36 -9.56
N TYR A 15 5.60 2.04 -8.40
CA TYR A 15 5.92 0.67 -7.98
C TYR A 15 4.70 -0.27 -7.95
N THR A 16 3.48 0.25 -7.88
CA THR A 16 2.24 -0.52 -7.85
C THR A 16 2.05 -1.38 -9.10
N LYS A 17 2.52 -0.92 -10.28
CA LYS A 17 2.52 -1.73 -11.51
C LYS A 17 3.40 -2.97 -11.35
N GLN A 18 4.59 -2.80 -10.81
CA GLN A 18 5.55 -3.88 -10.60
C GLN A 18 5.02 -4.90 -9.58
N TRP A 19 4.36 -4.45 -8.52
CA TRP A 19 3.70 -5.33 -7.57
C TRP A 19 2.61 -6.16 -8.23
N LYS A 20 1.78 -5.56 -9.06
CA LYS A 20 0.74 -6.27 -9.82
C LYS A 20 1.32 -7.38 -10.69
N GLU A 21 2.45 -7.12 -11.32
CA GLU A 21 3.10 -8.08 -12.23
C GLU A 21 3.86 -9.18 -11.48
N TYR A 22 4.68 -8.83 -10.50
CA TYR A 22 5.63 -9.77 -9.88
C TYR A 22 5.08 -10.49 -8.65
N LEU A 23 4.27 -9.84 -7.82
CA LEU A 23 3.80 -10.43 -6.56
C LEU A 23 3.04 -11.75 -6.76
N PRO A 24 2.10 -11.89 -7.73
CA PRO A 24 1.41 -13.15 -7.94
C PRO A 24 2.37 -14.30 -8.32
N VAL A 25 3.38 -14.00 -9.11
CA VAL A 25 4.40 -14.98 -9.55
C VAL A 25 5.24 -15.42 -8.36
N GLN A 26 5.71 -14.47 -7.56
CA GLN A 26 6.53 -14.75 -6.38
C GLN A 26 5.76 -15.55 -5.33
N LEU A 27 4.50 -15.21 -5.09
CA LEU A 27 3.67 -15.96 -4.14
C LEU A 27 3.41 -17.40 -4.62
N ARG A 28 3.13 -17.62 -5.90
CA ARG A 28 3.01 -18.99 -6.43
C ARG A 28 4.30 -19.78 -6.21
N LYS A 29 5.44 -19.17 -6.54
CA LYS A 29 6.76 -19.80 -6.39
C LYS A 29 7.08 -20.12 -4.92
N ALA A 30 6.82 -19.21 -4.01
CA ALA A 30 7.17 -19.34 -2.61
C ALA A 30 6.24 -20.31 -1.85
N THR A 31 4.97 -20.38 -2.23
CA THR A 31 3.96 -21.13 -1.46
C THR A 31 3.53 -22.44 -2.12
N GLY A 32 3.73 -22.58 -3.42
CA GLY A 32 3.20 -23.70 -4.21
C GLY A 32 1.67 -23.73 -4.31
N LYS A 33 0.99 -22.61 -3.97
CA LYS A 33 -0.48 -22.51 -3.94
C LYS A 33 -1.02 -21.81 -5.18
N ASP A 34 -2.30 -22.07 -5.45
CA ASP A 34 -3.02 -21.29 -6.45
C ASP A 34 -3.13 -19.84 -5.99
N VAL A 35 -2.83 -18.92 -6.90
CA VAL A 35 -2.92 -17.49 -6.69
C VAL A 35 -3.82 -16.89 -7.75
N VAL A 36 -4.90 -16.26 -7.30
CA VAL A 36 -5.90 -15.59 -8.13
C VAL A 36 -5.82 -14.09 -7.85
N VAL A 37 -5.76 -13.28 -8.90
CA VAL A 37 -5.76 -11.82 -8.77
C VAL A 37 -7.17 -11.30 -8.99
N ILE A 38 -7.66 -10.51 -8.04
CA ILE A 38 -8.93 -9.78 -8.10
C ILE A 38 -8.59 -8.32 -8.39
N SER A 39 -8.75 -7.93 -9.65
CA SER A 39 -8.45 -6.58 -10.13
C SER A 39 -9.73 -5.78 -10.34
N GLY A 40 -9.69 -4.49 -10.05
CA GLY A 40 -10.82 -3.57 -10.29
C GLY A 40 -10.98 -3.12 -11.75
N GLY A 41 -10.18 -3.68 -12.67
CA GLY A 41 -10.16 -3.31 -14.08
C GLY A 41 -9.03 -2.33 -14.42
N GLU A 42 -9.29 -1.42 -15.35
CA GLU A 42 -8.31 -0.39 -15.70
C GLU A 42 -8.22 0.68 -14.61
N ALA A 43 -7.00 0.98 -14.19
CA ALA A 43 -6.76 2.06 -13.23
C ALA A 43 -6.91 3.42 -13.92
N PRO A 44 -7.57 4.40 -13.28
CA PRO A 44 -7.64 5.76 -13.81
C PRO A 44 -6.23 6.35 -13.92
N GLN A 45 -5.84 6.78 -15.11
CA GLN A 45 -4.52 7.38 -15.33
C GLN A 45 -4.47 8.86 -14.90
N ALA A 46 -5.58 9.59 -15.07
CA ALA A 46 -5.69 10.97 -14.61
C ALA A 46 -5.81 11.02 -13.08
N THR A 47 -4.91 11.74 -12.42
CA THR A 47 -4.94 11.94 -10.98
C THR A 47 -5.81 13.13 -10.58
N THR A 48 -6.31 13.10 -9.34
CA THR A 48 -6.91 14.29 -8.72
C THR A 48 -5.82 15.36 -8.58
N PRO A 49 -6.08 16.64 -8.92
CA PRO A 49 -5.09 17.71 -8.77
C PRO A 49 -4.46 17.74 -7.38
N GLY A 50 -3.12 17.76 -7.31
CA GLY A 50 -2.35 17.73 -6.06
C GLY A 50 -2.21 16.36 -5.40
N ALA A 51 -2.79 15.30 -5.97
CA ALA A 51 -2.68 13.93 -5.49
C ALA A 51 -1.95 13.02 -6.49
N PHE A 52 -1.61 11.82 -6.03
CA PHE A 52 -1.04 10.77 -6.88
C PHE A 52 -2.06 9.69 -7.26
N LEU A 53 -3.31 9.86 -6.84
CA LEU A 53 -4.46 8.99 -7.15
C LEU A 53 -5.62 9.82 -7.71
N ASN A 54 -6.48 9.15 -8.44
CA ASN A 54 -7.81 9.66 -8.75
C ASN A 54 -8.76 9.22 -7.64
N PHE A 55 -9.20 10.12 -6.75
CA PHE A 55 -9.98 9.74 -5.57
C PHE A 55 -11.35 9.14 -5.91
N GLY A 56 -11.98 9.56 -6.98
CA GLY A 56 -13.21 8.92 -7.47
C GLY A 56 -12.91 7.55 -8.08
N GLY A 57 -11.96 7.52 -8.99
CA GLY A 57 -11.59 6.32 -9.75
C GLY A 57 -11.06 5.18 -8.89
N THR A 58 -10.24 5.48 -7.87
CA THR A 58 -9.76 4.43 -6.95
C THR A 58 -10.91 3.76 -6.19
N ASN A 59 -11.96 4.50 -5.85
CA ASN A 59 -13.13 3.92 -5.20
C ASN A 59 -13.98 3.08 -6.16
N VAL A 60 -14.09 3.47 -7.43
CA VAL A 60 -14.71 2.62 -8.47
C VAL A 60 -13.92 1.33 -8.64
N TYR A 61 -12.59 1.41 -8.73
CA TYR A 61 -11.71 0.25 -8.82
C TYR A 61 -11.93 -0.73 -7.65
N LYS A 62 -11.91 -0.22 -6.42
CA LYS A 62 -12.14 -1.03 -5.20
C LYS A 62 -13.56 -1.61 -5.15
N SER A 63 -14.56 -0.87 -5.63
CA SER A 63 -15.95 -1.37 -5.71
C SER A 63 -16.10 -2.51 -6.71
N ASN A 64 -15.44 -2.43 -7.86
CA ASN A 64 -15.42 -3.51 -8.86
C ASN A 64 -14.76 -4.79 -8.31
N GLN A 65 -13.73 -4.65 -7.47
CA GLN A 65 -13.14 -5.80 -6.75
C GLN A 65 -14.13 -6.43 -5.79
N LEU A 66 -14.88 -5.60 -5.03
CA LEU A 66 -15.87 -6.07 -4.09
C LEU A 66 -17.03 -6.81 -4.79
N GLU A 67 -17.50 -6.31 -5.92
CA GLU A 67 -18.52 -6.96 -6.74
C GLU A 67 -18.08 -8.38 -7.12
N GLN A 68 -16.85 -8.52 -7.66
CA GLN A 68 -16.28 -9.82 -8.00
C GLN A 68 -16.23 -10.77 -6.78
N ILE A 69 -15.81 -10.27 -5.61
CA ILE A 69 -15.76 -11.05 -4.38
C ILE A 69 -17.16 -11.52 -3.99
N GLY A 70 -18.15 -10.63 -4.05
CA GLY A 70 -19.55 -10.96 -3.78
C GLY A 70 -20.08 -12.07 -4.71
N GLU A 71 -19.80 -11.96 -6.01
CA GLU A 71 -20.13 -13.01 -6.98
C GLU A 71 -19.44 -14.34 -6.69
N MET A 72 -18.17 -14.29 -6.23
CA MET A 72 -17.44 -15.53 -5.87
C MET A 72 -18.08 -16.23 -4.68
N PHE A 73 -18.57 -15.49 -3.68
CA PHE A 73 -19.34 -16.05 -2.58
C PHE A 73 -20.66 -16.67 -3.09
N CYS A 74 -21.41 -15.95 -3.93
CA CYS A 74 -22.67 -16.45 -4.50
C CYS A 74 -22.48 -17.74 -5.32
N LYS A 75 -21.33 -17.87 -5.99
CA LYS A 75 -20.96 -19.03 -6.82
C LYS A 75 -20.25 -20.15 -6.02
N GLY A 76 -20.10 -20.01 -4.70
CA GLY A 76 -19.45 -21.00 -3.83
C GLY A 76 -17.97 -21.24 -4.15
N ARG A 77 -17.27 -20.22 -4.67
CA ARG A 77 -15.84 -20.33 -5.07
C ARG A 77 -14.86 -20.06 -3.95
N ILE A 78 -15.33 -19.45 -2.85
CA ILE A 78 -14.51 -19.15 -1.68
C ILE A 78 -14.75 -20.24 -0.63
N HIS A 79 -13.66 -20.83 -0.14
CA HIS A 79 -13.69 -21.99 0.74
C HIS A 79 -13.02 -21.70 2.08
N HIS A 80 -13.31 -22.55 3.06
CA HIS A 80 -12.63 -22.52 4.36
C HIS A 80 -11.11 -22.65 4.17
N GLY A 81 -10.37 -21.77 4.83
CA GLY A 81 -8.92 -21.74 4.81
C GLY A 81 -8.32 -20.92 3.65
N ASP A 82 -9.13 -20.35 2.76
CA ASP A 82 -8.64 -19.44 1.74
C ASP A 82 -8.08 -18.16 2.36
N TYR A 83 -7.13 -17.55 1.67
CA TYR A 83 -6.40 -16.37 2.12
C TYR A 83 -6.63 -15.20 1.16
N PHE A 84 -7.04 -14.06 1.70
CA PHE A 84 -7.16 -12.81 0.96
C PHE A 84 -6.00 -11.90 1.32
N LEU A 85 -5.23 -11.44 0.34
CA LEU A 85 -4.15 -10.48 0.49
C LEU A 85 -4.54 -9.16 -0.18
N TYR A 86 -4.85 -8.17 0.62
CA TYR A 86 -4.99 -6.80 0.16
C TYR A 86 -3.61 -6.18 0.02
N THR A 87 -3.22 -5.84 -1.19
CA THR A 87 -1.92 -5.19 -1.43
C THR A 87 -1.94 -3.70 -1.16
N ASP A 88 -3.11 -3.15 -0.86
CA ASP A 88 -3.32 -1.86 -0.20
C ASP A 88 -4.29 -2.07 0.97
N ALA A 89 -3.79 -1.97 2.20
CA ALA A 89 -4.60 -2.18 3.40
C ALA A 89 -5.60 -1.04 3.64
N TRP A 90 -5.35 0.15 3.09
CA TRP A 90 -6.33 1.24 3.12
C TRP A 90 -7.44 1.01 2.08
N ASN A 91 -8.20 -0.06 2.29
CA ASN A 91 -9.29 -0.48 1.42
C ASN A 91 -10.53 -0.86 2.25
N PRO A 92 -11.50 0.05 2.40
CA PRO A 92 -12.69 -0.19 3.23
C PRO A 92 -13.52 -1.41 2.83
N THR A 93 -13.36 -1.92 1.60
CA THR A 93 -14.08 -3.11 1.15
C THR A 93 -13.71 -4.37 1.93
N VAL A 94 -12.58 -4.36 2.66
CA VAL A 94 -12.20 -5.47 3.55
C VAL A 94 -13.21 -5.72 4.66
N ILE A 95 -13.86 -4.66 5.15
CA ILE A 95 -14.93 -4.76 6.16
C ILE A 95 -16.11 -5.53 5.58
N GLN A 96 -16.47 -5.27 4.32
CA GLN A 96 -17.55 -5.96 3.63
C GLN A 96 -17.19 -7.43 3.30
N LEU A 97 -15.93 -7.71 2.94
CA LEU A 97 -15.45 -9.09 2.80
C LEU A 97 -15.59 -9.86 4.11
N LYS A 98 -15.14 -9.26 5.22
CA LYS A 98 -15.25 -9.88 6.56
C LYS A 98 -16.71 -10.14 6.93
N TYR A 99 -17.57 -9.15 6.73
CA TYR A 99 -19.02 -9.25 6.97
C TYR A 99 -19.65 -10.41 6.18
N MET A 100 -19.40 -10.51 4.88
CA MET A 100 -19.92 -11.62 4.06
C MET A 100 -19.40 -12.97 4.54
N ALA A 101 -18.09 -13.07 4.82
CA ALA A 101 -17.48 -14.32 5.25
C ALA A 101 -18.09 -14.83 6.58
N GLU A 102 -18.29 -13.94 7.55
CA GLU A 102 -18.88 -14.29 8.84
C GLU A 102 -20.35 -14.69 8.73
N LEU A 103 -21.16 -13.93 8.00
CA LEU A 103 -22.57 -14.26 7.83
C LEU A 103 -22.81 -15.58 7.07
N LEU A 104 -21.92 -15.87 6.11
CA LEU A 104 -21.98 -17.13 5.34
C LEU A 104 -21.26 -18.29 6.05
N GLY A 105 -20.67 -18.05 7.21
CA GLY A 105 -19.94 -19.05 7.98
C GLY A 105 -18.65 -19.56 7.31
N VAL A 106 -18.09 -18.83 6.35
CA VAL A 106 -16.86 -19.22 5.64
C VAL A 106 -15.63 -18.69 6.38
N LYS A 107 -14.82 -19.59 6.90
CA LYS A 107 -13.59 -19.22 7.66
C LYS A 107 -12.45 -18.95 6.71
N ILE A 108 -12.17 -17.69 6.46
CA ILE A 108 -11.04 -17.21 5.66
C ILE A 108 -10.00 -16.54 6.56
N LYS A 109 -8.81 -16.28 6.00
CA LYS A 109 -7.78 -15.42 6.59
C LYS A 109 -7.57 -14.21 5.68
N ILE A 110 -7.32 -13.06 6.29
CA ILE A 110 -7.17 -11.79 5.57
C ILE A 110 -5.88 -11.11 6.01
N GLY A 111 -5.05 -10.69 5.04
CA GLY A 111 -3.86 -9.89 5.27
C GLY A 111 -3.93 -8.58 4.51
N GLY A 112 -3.36 -7.52 5.06
CA GLY A 112 -3.31 -6.21 4.42
C GLY A 112 -1.92 -5.58 4.53
N MET A 113 -1.40 -5.05 3.42
CA MET A 113 -0.14 -4.31 3.38
C MET A 113 -0.41 -2.82 3.51
N TRP A 114 0.05 -2.24 4.60
CA TRP A 114 -0.05 -0.82 4.88
C TRP A 114 1.06 -0.05 4.15
N HIS A 115 0.67 0.92 3.31
CA HIS A 115 1.59 1.80 2.60
C HIS A 115 1.72 3.14 3.32
N ALA A 116 0.59 3.72 3.66
CA ALA A 116 0.43 4.96 4.39
C ALA A 116 -1.02 5.08 4.89
N GLY A 117 -1.35 6.16 5.55
CA GLY A 117 -2.70 6.41 6.04
C GLY A 117 -2.81 7.80 6.66
N SER A 118 -3.95 8.07 7.28
CA SER A 118 -4.19 9.37 7.91
C SER A 118 -3.29 9.62 9.13
N TYR A 119 -2.69 8.57 9.67
CA TYR A 119 -1.72 8.62 10.77
C TYR A 119 -0.34 9.14 10.35
N ASP A 120 -0.05 9.20 9.05
CA ASP A 120 1.21 9.75 8.53
C ASP A 120 1.03 11.22 8.14
N PRO A 121 1.60 12.17 8.88
CA PRO A 121 1.46 13.60 8.59
C PRO A 121 2.15 14.02 7.28
N ALA A 122 3.07 13.20 6.75
CA ALA A 122 3.72 13.44 5.47
C ALA A 122 2.92 12.87 4.29
N ASP A 123 2.01 11.91 4.52
CA ASP A 123 1.12 11.38 3.49
C ASP A 123 0.00 12.36 3.13
N PHE A 124 -0.55 12.22 1.93
CA PHE A 124 -1.65 13.08 1.51
C PHE A 124 -2.92 12.87 2.33
N LEU A 125 -3.20 11.65 2.81
CA LEU A 125 -4.33 11.39 3.69
C LEU A 125 -4.16 12.11 5.03
N GLY A 126 -2.97 12.06 5.62
CA GLY A 126 -2.65 12.80 6.84
C GLY A 126 -2.79 14.31 6.66
N ARG A 127 -2.36 14.84 5.51
CA ARG A 127 -2.47 16.27 5.21
C ARG A 127 -3.89 16.75 4.88
N LEU A 128 -4.69 15.93 4.19
CA LEU A 128 -6.03 16.30 3.73
C LEU A 128 -7.13 15.99 4.75
N ILE A 129 -7.02 14.87 5.43
CA ILE A 129 -8.02 14.36 6.36
C ILE A 129 -7.53 14.46 7.80
N GLY A 130 -6.21 14.24 8.03
CA GLY A 130 -5.56 14.38 9.32
C GLY A 130 -6.24 13.57 10.42
N ASP A 131 -6.54 14.25 11.53
CA ASP A 131 -7.12 13.63 12.72
C ASP A 131 -8.66 13.54 12.68
N ALA A 132 -9.28 13.56 11.50
CA ALA A 132 -10.72 13.37 11.39
C ALA A 132 -11.15 12.04 12.07
N PRO A 133 -12.03 12.09 13.09
CA PRO A 133 -12.34 10.90 13.90
C PRO A 133 -12.83 9.71 13.08
N TRP A 134 -13.66 9.97 12.06
CA TRP A 134 -14.19 8.91 11.20
C TRP A 134 -13.08 8.14 10.47
N CYS A 135 -12.01 8.84 10.07
CA CYS A 135 -10.90 8.21 9.35
C CYS A 135 -10.07 7.32 10.29
N ARG A 136 -9.82 7.79 11.51
CA ARG A 136 -9.14 7.00 12.55
C ARG A 136 -9.93 5.74 12.92
N TYR A 137 -11.25 5.86 13.10
CA TYR A 137 -12.11 4.69 13.36
C TYR A 137 -12.14 3.73 12.17
N ALA A 138 -12.13 4.24 10.92
CA ALA A 138 -12.06 3.39 9.74
C ALA A 138 -10.74 2.61 9.67
N GLU A 139 -9.61 3.26 9.90
CA GLU A 139 -8.29 2.62 9.95
C GLU A 139 -8.20 1.57 11.05
N GLN A 140 -8.71 1.87 12.24
CA GLN A 140 -8.78 0.91 13.33
C GLN A 140 -9.66 -0.28 12.99
N SER A 141 -10.83 -0.05 12.39
CA SER A 141 -11.74 -1.11 11.97
C SER A 141 -11.08 -2.01 10.91
N MET A 142 -10.42 -1.43 9.92
CA MET A 142 -9.68 -2.20 8.91
C MET A 142 -8.55 -3.02 9.55
N PHE A 143 -7.78 -2.42 10.47
CA PHE A 143 -6.72 -3.11 11.20
C PHE A 143 -7.25 -4.33 11.97
N GLU A 144 -8.38 -4.20 12.65
CA GLU A 144 -9.00 -5.31 13.39
C GLU A 144 -9.55 -6.42 12.48
N VAL A 145 -9.98 -6.07 11.27
CA VAL A 145 -10.46 -7.03 10.27
C VAL A 145 -9.32 -7.88 9.72
N TYR A 146 -8.13 -7.33 9.55
CA TYR A 146 -6.97 -8.08 9.08
C TYR A 146 -6.45 -9.04 10.16
N ASP A 147 -6.34 -10.32 9.82
CA ASP A 147 -5.62 -11.31 10.63
C ASP A 147 -4.11 -11.02 10.66
N HIS A 148 -3.58 -10.46 9.57
CA HIS A 148 -2.18 -10.10 9.43
C HIS A 148 -2.05 -8.69 8.83
N ASN A 149 -1.46 -7.79 9.60
CA ASN A 149 -1.15 -6.43 9.18
C ASN A 149 0.34 -6.35 8.82
N TYR A 150 0.64 -6.13 7.56
CA TYR A 150 1.99 -6.07 7.04
C TYR A 150 2.48 -4.63 6.91
N PHE A 151 3.69 -4.39 7.40
CA PHE A 151 4.35 -3.09 7.34
C PHE A 151 5.78 -3.25 6.82
N ALA A 152 6.26 -2.25 6.08
CA ALA A 152 7.61 -2.30 5.52
C ALA A 152 8.69 -2.14 6.60
N THR A 153 8.50 -1.26 7.57
CA THR A 153 9.54 -0.88 8.55
C THR A 153 8.99 -0.79 9.98
N ASN A 154 9.89 -0.87 10.97
CA ASN A 154 9.53 -0.61 12.36
C ASN A 154 9.06 0.84 12.56
N PHE A 155 9.70 1.81 11.89
CA PHE A 155 9.27 3.21 11.94
C PHE A 155 7.79 3.37 11.57
N HIS A 156 7.35 2.68 10.52
CA HIS A 156 5.95 2.70 10.08
C HIS A 156 5.03 2.04 11.12
N ILE A 157 5.46 0.92 11.72
CA ILE A 157 4.72 0.25 12.80
C ILE A 157 4.55 1.19 13.99
N ASP A 158 5.63 1.82 14.43
CA ASP A 158 5.61 2.72 15.59
C ASP A 158 4.71 3.94 15.35
N MET A 159 4.78 4.51 14.14
CA MET A 159 3.93 5.63 13.73
C MET A 159 2.44 5.24 13.70
N PHE A 160 2.13 4.05 13.18
CA PHE A 160 0.76 3.52 13.19
C PHE A 160 0.27 3.26 14.61
N ALA A 161 1.09 2.60 15.45
CA ALA A 161 0.75 2.26 16.83
C ALA A 161 0.49 3.50 17.70
N SER A 162 1.26 4.57 17.49
CA SER A 162 1.10 5.82 18.26
C SER A 162 -0.28 6.47 18.09
N THR A 163 -0.98 6.19 16.99
CA THR A 163 -2.35 6.66 16.77
C THR A 163 -3.38 5.88 17.59
N PHE A 164 -3.11 4.60 17.90
CA PHE A 164 -4.02 3.79 18.72
C PHE A 164 -3.94 4.16 20.19
N ASP A 165 -2.76 4.50 20.68
CA ASP A 165 -2.58 4.92 22.10
C ASP A 165 -3.45 6.14 22.43
N ASN A 166 -3.67 7.01 21.46
CA ASN A 166 -4.56 8.16 21.62
C ASN A 166 -6.06 7.81 21.53
N VAL A 167 -6.42 6.71 20.86
CA VAL A 167 -7.82 6.28 20.67
C VAL A 167 -8.29 5.37 21.81
N GLU A 168 -7.39 4.58 22.40
CA GLU A 168 -7.69 3.68 23.54
C GLU A 168 -8.27 4.39 24.75
N SER A 169 -7.82 5.63 25.01
CA SER A 169 -8.37 6.44 26.10
C SER A 169 -9.86 6.72 25.97
N HIS A 170 -10.44 6.55 24.76
CA HIS A 170 -11.82 6.89 24.46
C HIS A 170 -12.76 5.69 24.30
N ILE A 171 -12.25 4.49 23.99
CA ILE A 171 -13.07 3.31 23.67
C ILE A 171 -12.71 2.04 24.45
N GLY A 172 -11.76 2.08 25.36
CA GLY A 172 -11.45 0.99 26.30
C GLY A 172 -10.91 -0.30 25.67
N LEU A 173 -10.33 -0.21 24.45
CA LEU A 173 -9.66 -1.34 23.81
C LEU A 173 -8.24 -1.50 24.34
N THR A 174 -7.82 -2.72 24.64
CA THR A 174 -6.51 -2.97 25.23
C THR A 174 -5.40 -3.19 24.19
N PRO A 175 -4.19 -2.62 24.39
CA PRO A 175 -3.03 -2.73 23.49
C PRO A 175 -2.57 -4.17 23.20
N GLN A 176 -2.99 -5.11 23.98
CA GLN A 176 -2.51 -6.49 23.96
C GLN A 176 -3.01 -7.32 22.78
N ALA A 177 -4.17 -6.95 22.21
CA ALA A 177 -4.75 -7.63 21.05
C ALA A 177 -4.02 -7.25 19.74
N SER A 178 -3.49 -6.02 19.64
CA SER A 178 -2.89 -5.48 18.43
C SER A 178 -1.51 -6.08 18.11
N LYS A 179 -0.69 -6.42 19.11
CA LYS A 179 0.70 -6.89 18.91
C LYS A 179 0.84 -8.22 18.16
N LYS A 180 -0.17 -9.07 18.18
CA LYS A 180 -0.13 -10.39 17.52
C LYS A 180 -0.40 -10.36 16.02
N LYS A 181 -0.93 -9.25 15.52
CA LYS A 181 -1.37 -9.11 14.12
C LYS A 181 -0.40 -8.31 13.25
N VAL A 182 0.69 -7.80 13.82
CA VAL A 182 1.63 -6.92 13.12
C VAL A 182 2.85 -7.70 12.67
N ILE A 183 3.17 -7.58 11.38
CA ILE A 183 4.30 -8.28 10.75
C ILE A 183 5.12 -7.28 9.94
N ARG A 184 6.41 -7.16 10.27
CA ARG A 184 7.35 -6.43 9.43
C ARG A 184 7.81 -7.31 8.28
N THR A 185 7.52 -6.92 7.05
CA THR A 185 7.89 -7.68 5.85
C THR A 185 9.10 -7.10 5.12
N GLY A 186 9.50 -5.85 5.38
CA GLY A 186 10.31 -5.10 4.44
C GLY A 186 9.49 -4.67 3.22
N TRP A 187 10.18 -4.12 2.24
CA TRP A 187 9.58 -3.74 0.96
C TRP A 187 10.02 -4.74 -0.10
N PRO A 188 9.12 -5.45 -0.79
CA PRO A 188 9.49 -6.48 -1.76
C PRO A 188 10.01 -5.85 -3.06
N MET A 189 11.31 -5.61 -3.11
CA MET A 189 12.02 -4.95 -4.21
C MET A 189 13.06 -5.86 -4.88
N GLU A 190 13.13 -7.14 -4.54
CA GLU A 190 14.16 -8.07 -4.99
C GLU A 190 14.18 -8.26 -6.52
N TYR A 191 13.06 -8.05 -7.19
CA TYR A 191 12.99 -8.08 -8.66
C TYR A 191 13.88 -7.02 -9.31
N LEU A 192 14.17 -5.90 -8.63
CA LEU A 192 15.06 -4.85 -9.14
C LEU A 192 16.51 -5.32 -9.23
N ALA A 193 16.94 -6.24 -8.37
CA ALA A 193 18.32 -6.74 -8.37
C ALA A 193 18.73 -7.24 -9.75
N LYS A 194 17.86 -8.02 -10.41
CA LYS A 194 18.13 -8.53 -11.76
C LYS A 194 18.15 -7.41 -12.81
N SER A 195 17.28 -6.44 -12.71
CA SER A 195 17.21 -5.31 -13.64
C SER A 195 18.44 -4.38 -13.52
N LEU A 196 18.99 -4.29 -12.31
CA LEU A 196 20.15 -3.44 -12.01
C LEU A 196 21.49 -4.17 -12.17
N ASP A 197 21.50 -5.49 -12.36
CA ASP A 197 22.72 -6.27 -12.40
C ASP A 197 23.70 -5.84 -13.49
N SER A 198 23.21 -5.44 -14.66
CA SER A 198 24.02 -4.93 -15.76
C SER A 198 24.74 -3.61 -15.47
N TYR A 199 24.28 -2.87 -14.47
CA TYR A 199 24.82 -1.56 -14.08
C TYR A 199 25.82 -1.63 -12.92
N LYS A 200 26.04 -2.79 -12.32
CA LYS A 200 26.90 -2.99 -11.14
C LYS A 200 28.33 -2.49 -11.32
N HIS A 201 28.85 -2.63 -12.54
CA HIS A 201 30.26 -2.40 -12.86
C HIS A 201 30.47 -1.16 -13.72
N MET A 202 29.44 -0.35 -13.91
CA MET A 202 29.58 0.94 -14.60
C MET A 202 30.33 1.93 -13.73
N ASP A 203 31.21 2.70 -14.34
CA ASP A 203 31.83 3.83 -13.68
C ASP A 203 30.77 4.83 -13.25
N LYS A 204 30.95 5.39 -12.05
CA LYS A 204 30.02 6.38 -11.51
C LYS A 204 30.44 7.77 -11.94
N GLU A 205 29.49 8.55 -12.39
CA GLU A 205 29.62 9.96 -12.66
C GLU A 205 29.35 10.80 -11.40
N ASN A 206 29.86 12.04 -11.38
CA ASN A 206 29.52 12.98 -10.32
C ASN A 206 28.09 13.52 -10.51
N LEU A 207 27.11 12.63 -10.39
CA LEU A 207 25.71 12.89 -10.67
C LEU A 207 24.85 12.59 -9.43
N ILE A 208 24.03 13.56 -9.05
CA ILE A 208 23.02 13.39 -7.97
C ILE A 208 21.64 13.49 -8.60
N LEU A 209 20.85 12.42 -8.43
CA LEU A 209 19.51 12.30 -9.00
C LEU A 209 18.45 12.62 -7.95
N PHE A 210 17.40 13.34 -8.40
CA PHE A 210 16.13 13.45 -7.67
C PHE A 210 15.08 12.57 -8.37
N PRO A 211 14.92 11.30 -7.97
CA PRO A 211 14.09 10.33 -8.67
C PRO A 211 12.61 10.41 -8.24
N HIS A 212 12.17 11.54 -7.75
CA HIS A 212 10.83 11.75 -7.21
C HIS A 212 10.08 12.84 -7.99
N ARG A 213 8.76 12.76 -7.97
CA ARG A 213 7.94 13.92 -8.34
C ARG A 213 8.25 15.09 -7.41
N ILE A 214 8.10 16.29 -7.93
CA ILE A 214 8.25 17.50 -7.12
C ILE A 214 6.99 17.64 -6.23
N ALA A 215 7.16 17.37 -4.95
CA ALA A 215 6.10 17.46 -3.96
C ALA A 215 6.72 17.78 -2.58
N PRO A 216 6.01 18.52 -1.71
CA PRO A 216 6.55 18.97 -0.42
C PRO A 216 7.14 17.84 0.43
N GLU A 217 6.49 16.67 0.46
CA GLU A 217 6.96 15.52 1.22
C GLU A 217 8.23 14.87 0.66
N LYS A 218 8.67 15.24 -0.54
CA LYS A 218 9.94 14.82 -1.16
C LYS A 218 11.07 15.81 -0.95
N GLN A 219 10.77 16.93 -0.30
CA GLN A 219 11.75 17.94 0.11
C GLN A 219 12.62 18.46 -1.05
N PRO A 220 12.05 18.94 -2.17
CA PRO A 220 12.82 19.43 -3.31
C PRO A 220 13.71 20.62 -2.97
N ASP A 221 13.38 21.38 -1.92
CA ASP A 221 14.18 22.51 -1.47
C ASP A 221 15.54 22.06 -0.93
N ILE A 222 15.59 20.95 -0.15
CA ILE A 222 16.85 20.36 0.32
C ILE A 222 17.72 19.96 -0.87
N PHE A 223 17.12 19.40 -1.92
CA PHE A 223 17.86 19.03 -3.13
C PHE A 223 18.46 20.27 -3.84
N ARG A 224 17.72 21.39 -3.87
CA ARG A 224 18.21 22.67 -4.41
C ARG A 224 19.35 23.24 -3.55
N ASP A 225 19.23 23.19 -2.24
CA ASP A 225 20.27 23.69 -1.32
C ASP A 225 21.56 22.87 -1.42
N LEU A 226 21.46 21.54 -1.57
CA LEU A 226 22.62 20.68 -1.80
C LEU A 226 23.40 21.05 -3.05
N ARG A 227 22.74 21.51 -4.11
CA ARG A 227 23.38 21.95 -5.34
C ARG A 227 24.37 23.08 -5.11
N THR A 228 24.07 23.97 -4.16
CA THR A 228 25.00 25.09 -3.83
C THR A 228 26.19 24.64 -2.99
N GLN A 229 26.03 23.52 -2.25
CA GLN A 229 27.06 22.98 -1.37
C GLN A 229 28.03 22.01 -2.09
N LEU A 230 27.58 21.43 -3.21
CA LEU A 230 28.29 20.41 -3.97
C LEU A 230 28.44 20.82 -5.44
N PRO A 231 29.25 21.88 -5.74
CA PRO A 231 29.33 22.45 -7.08
C PRO A 231 29.98 21.50 -8.11
N ASP A 232 30.73 20.50 -7.66
CA ASP A 232 31.42 19.53 -8.53
C ASP A 232 30.49 18.41 -9.00
N TYR A 233 29.21 18.43 -8.57
CA TYR A 233 28.23 17.45 -8.95
C TYR A 233 27.17 18.04 -9.89
N GLU A 234 26.74 17.24 -10.86
CA GLU A 234 25.56 17.52 -11.66
C GLU A 234 24.31 17.11 -10.90
N PHE A 235 23.27 17.95 -10.90
CA PHE A 235 21.99 17.70 -10.22
C PHE A 235 20.87 17.55 -11.25
N VAL A 236 20.27 16.36 -11.31
CA VAL A 236 19.26 16.02 -12.30
C VAL A 236 17.96 15.60 -11.64
N VAL A 237 16.85 16.19 -12.08
CA VAL A 237 15.50 15.78 -11.74
C VAL A 237 15.04 14.76 -12.77
N CYS A 238 14.65 13.54 -12.31
CA CYS A 238 14.30 12.42 -13.18
C CYS A 238 12.87 12.48 -13.75
N GLN A 239 12.25 13.66 -13.80
CA GLN A 239 10.93 13.87 -14.38
C GLN A 239 10.95 15.07 -15.32
N ASP A 240 10.12 15.08 -16.37
CA ASP A 240 9.93 16.20 -17.31
C ASP A 240 9.33 17.48 -16.68
N GLN A 241 9.58 17.69 -15.40
CA GLN A 241 9.12 18.86 -14.67
C GLN A 241 10.34 19.74 -14.37
N THR A 242 10.41 20.87 -15.04
CA THR A 242 11.35 21.94 -14.67
C THR A 242 11.06 22.39 -13.24
N LEU A 243 12.11 22.37 -12.40
CA LEU A 243 12.14 23.10 -11.13
C LEU A 243 12.05 24.59 -11.45
N THR A 244 10.86 25.17 -11.45
CA THR A 244 10.67 26.62 -11.51
C THR A 244 10.81 27.23 -10.13
#